data_f0e8cd7472b6f0a44fd3a1ef21d06de1
#
_entry.id   f0e8cd7472b6f0a44fd3a1ef21d06de1
#
_cell.length_a   1.000
_cell.length_b   1.000
_cell.length_c   1.000
_cell.angle_alpha   90.00
_cell.angle_beta   90.00
_cell.angle_gamma   90.00
#
_symmetry.space_group_name_H-M   'P 1'
#
loop_
_entity.id
_entity.type
_entity.pdbx_description
1 polymer ?
#
loop_
_entity_poly.entity_id
_entity_poly.type
_entity_poly.pdbx_seq_one_letter_code
_entity_poly.pdbx_strand_id
1 'polypeptide(L)'
;MSSDSPFVLSRVTVRSVERVSPTFARITFEGGELDQMGTPGHVLDQRIKLVFPGPSGRTPELTDSDDWYQAWLAVPEEERGSMRTYSIRELVIDDGVTTVVLDFVLHVDRGSSGPASRWALSAEPGDEILLLGPRRGRRDGGGIEYSPGEARAILLAGDETAAPAIARILEDVDREVRGIAFIEIPYDDDALEIDAPPGVDVRWVPRSGAAHGTALIPSVLDYLGSPAAVEIADIETEDLLWETPVYSGLGETLPESGEDSHPDRYFWIAGESGVVTTLRRHLVKDLGVNRSQVAFMGYWRKGVAMRG
;
A
#
# COMPACT_ATOMS: atom_id res chain seq x y z
N MET A 1 16.37 -26.31 8.56
CA MET A 1 16.78 -26.10 7.15
C MET A 1 16.40 -24.67 6.84
N SER A 2 17.32 -23.85 6.33
CA SER A 2 16.96 -22.51 5.88
C SER A 2 16.00 -22.66 4.70
N SER A 3 14.82 -22.07 4.77
CA SER A 3 13.89 -21.98 3.64
C SER A 3 14.58 -21.25 2.49
N ASP A 4 14.44 -21.74 1.26
CA ASP A 4 14.95 -21.05 0.06
C ASP A 4 13.95 -19.95 -0.42
N SER A 5 12.85 -19.80 0.28
CA SER A 5 11.83 -18.80 0.02
C SER A 5 12.38 -17.37 0.06
N PRO A 6 12.03 -16.50 -0.90
CA PRO A 6 12.35 -15.09 -0.84
C PRO A 6 11.57 -14.33 0.25
N PHE A 7 10.67 -15.01 0.93
CA PHE A 7 9.87 -14.48 2.04
C PHE A 7 10.23 -15.16 3.35
N VAL A 8 9.93 -14.48 4.43
CA VAL A 8 9.93 -15.02 5.79
C VAL A 8 8.53 -14.87 6.39
N LEU A 9 8.01 -15.97 6.93
CA LEU A 9 6.79 -15.99 7.72
C LEU A 9 7.16 -15.94 9.20
N SER A 10 6.70 -14.93 9.89
CA SER A 10 7.01 -14.68 11.30
C SER A 10 5.73 -14.53 12.12
N ARG A 11 5.69 -15.15 13.29
CA ARG A 11 4.72 -14.81 14.34
C ARG A 11 5.26 -13.60 15.08
N VAL A 12 4.56 -12.49 14.99
CA VAL A 12 4.99 -11.21 15.55
C VAL A 12 4.06 -10.77 16.66
N THR A 13 4.62 -10.05 17.63
CA THR A 13 3.90 -9.53 18.79
C THR A 13 3.76 -8.02 18.66
N VAL A 14 2.60 -7.49 19.03
CA VAL A 14 2.36 -6.05 19.16
C VAL A 14 3.22 -5.52 20.31
N ARG A 15 4.16 -4.63 19.99
CA ARG A 15 4.97 -3.90 20.97
C ARG A 15 4.26 -2.66 21.49
N SER A 16 3.65 -1.90 20.58
CA SER A 16 2.93 -0.67 20.93
C SER A 16 1.83 -0.37 19.91
N VAL A 17 0.80 0.31 20.40
CA VAL A 17 -0.31 0.85 19.60
C VAL A 17 -0.42 2.33 19.91
N GLU A 18 -0.44 3.16 18.86
CA GLU A 18 -0.60 4.61 18.97
C GLU A 18 -1.73 5.06 18.03
N ARG A 19 -2.64 5.89 18.55
CA ARG A 19 -3.64 6.56 17.74
C ARG A 19 -3.04 7.85 17.18
N VAL A 20 -2.55 7.82 15.94
CA VAL A 20 -1.84 8.95 15.32
C VAL A 20 -2.77 9.96 14.68
N SER A 21 -4.02 9.56 14.39
CA SER A 21 -5.09 10.45 13.94
C SER A 21 -6.47 9.82 14.19
N PRO A 22 -7.58 10.50 13.89
CA PRO A 22 -8.91 9.90 13.98
C PRO A 22 -9.08 8.60 13.19
N THR A 23 -8.39 8.48 12.05
CA THR A 23 -8.54 7.34 11.14
C THR A 23 -7.34 6.39 11.14
N PHE A 24 -6.19 6.78 11.69
CA PHE A 24 -4.99 5.95 11.68
C PHE A 24 -4.58 5.44 13.06
N ALA A 25 -4.32 4.14 13.16
CA ALA A 25 -3.59 3.53 14.26
C ALA A 25 -2.23 3.06 13.77
N ARG A 26 -1.17 3.50 14.42
CA ARG A 26 0.21 3.03 14.19
C ARG A 26 0.51 1.91 15.16
N ILE A 27 0.88 0.75 14.61
CA ILE A 27 1.20 -0.43 15.40
C ILE A 27 2.62 -0.85 15.10
N THR A 28 3.42 -1.02 16.16
CA THR A 28 4.78 -1.53 16.08
C THR A 28 4.79 -3.00 16.45
N PHE A 29 5.42 -3.81 15.61
CA PHE A 29 5.57 -5.25 15.80
C PHE A 29 7.03 -5.60 16.08
N GLU A 30 7.24 -6.61 16.93
CA GLU A 30 8.54 -7.16 17.26
C GLU A 30 8.51 -8.68 17.38
N GLY A 31 9.68 -9.30 17.53
CA GLY A 31 9.82 -10.72 17.83
C GLY A 31 9.72 -11.64 16.62
N GLY A 32 9.59 -12.92 16.89
CA GLY A 32 9.59 -13.97 15.87
C GLY A 32 10.83 -13.96 15.00
N GLU A 33 10.64 -14.22 13.72
CA GLU A 33 11.72 -14.28 12.72
C GLU A 33 11.98 -12.92 12.03
N LEU A 34 11.56 -11.79 12.65
CA LEU A 34 11.74 -10.46 12.05
C LEU A 34 13.21 -10.08 11.83
N ASP A 35 14.15 -10.66 12.57
CA ASP A 35 15.59 -10.50 12.34
C ASP A 35 16.03 -11.03 10.97
N GLN A 36 15.28 -11.95 10.36
CA GLN A 36 15.49 -12.44 9.01
C GLN A 36 14.78 -11.59 7.93
N MET A 37 13.97 -10.61 8.32
CA MET A 37 13.27 -9.72 7.41
C MET A 37 14.13 -8.53 7.00
N GLY A 38 13.99 -8.07 5.76
CA GLY A 38 14.65 -6.87 5.27
C GLY A 38 14.43 -6.65 3.78
N THR A 39 14.51 -5.39 3.36
CA THR A 39 14.46 -5.00 1.95
C THR A 39 15.86 -4.98 1.34
N PRO A 40 15.97 -5.05 -0.01
CA PRO A 40 17.26 -4.96 -0.69
C PRO A 40 17.90 -3.56 -0.67
N GLY A 41 17.17 -2.55 -0.19
CA GLY A 41 17.60 -1.15 -0.13
C GLY A 41 16.61 -0.36 0.72
N HIS A 42 16.06 0.72 0.17
CA HIS A 42 15.00 1.47 0.81
C HIS A 42 13.70 0.66 0.91
N VAL A 43 12.86 1.02 1.86
CA VAL A 43 11.56 0.36 2.09
C VAL A 43 10.56 0.73 1.00
N LEU A 44 10.51 2.02 0.64
CA LEU A 44 9.58 2.55 -0.37
C LEU A 44 8.13 2.09 -0.11
N ASP A 45 7.47 1.55 -1.13
CA ASP A 45 6.11 1.01 -1.02
C ASP A 45 6.07 -0.49 -0.72
N GLN A 46 7.10 -1.04 -0.08
CA GLN A 46 7.20 -2.47 0.22
C GLN A 46 5.92 -3.00 0.86
N ARG A 47 5.30 -3.94 0.17
CA ARG A 47 4.10 -4.64 0.65
C ARG A 47 4.47 -5.92 1.37
N ILE A 48 3.69 -6.22 2.39
CA ILE A 48 3.75 -7.43 3.20
C ILE A 48 2.34 -8.01 3.35
N LYS A 49 2.25 -9.25 3.79
CA LYS A 49 0.96 -9.86 4.14
C LYS A 49 0.86 -10.06 5.64
N LEU A 50 -0.32 -9.80 6.18
CA LEU A 50 -0.68 -10.05 7.57
C LEU A 50 -1.80 -11.09 7.61
N VAL A 51 -1.69 -12.06 8.51
CA VAL A 51 -2.76 -13.02 8.80
C VAL A 51 -3.27 -12.73 10.20
N PHE A 52 -4.51 -12.26 10.25
CA PHE A 52 -5.21 -11.93 11.49
C PHE A 52 -5.87 -13.16 12.08
N PRO A 53 -6.09 -13.19 13.41
CA PRO A 53 -6.80 -14.28 14.07
C PRO A 53 -8.18 -14.55 13.43
N GLY A 54 -8.56 -15.81 13.40
CA GLY A 54 -9.89 -16.23 13.02
C GLY A 54 -10.95 -15.91 14.08
N PRO A 55 -12.21 -16.30 13.86
CA PRO A 55 -13.30 -16.12 14.83
C PRO A 55 -13.03 -16.72 16.21
N SER A 56 -12.15 -17.72 16.30
CA SER A 56 -11.69 -18.31 17.56
C SER A 56 -10.78 -17.39 18.39
N GLY A 57 -10.35 -16.25 17.84
CA GLY A 57 -9.35 -15.36 18.44
C GLY A 57 -7.92 -15.89 18.38
N ARG A 58 -7.69 -16.99 17.67
CA ARG A 58 -6.36 -17.61 17.54
C ARG A 58 -5.79 -17.36 16.14
N THR A 59 -4.50 -17.09 16.10
CA THR A 59 -3.71 -17.08 14.87
C THR A 59 -3.40 -18.52 14.47
N PRO A 60 -3.54 -18.91 13.18
CA PRO A 60 -3.25 -20.28 12.74
C PRO A 60 -1.79 -20.65 12.99
N GLU A 61 -1.53 -21.93 13.26
CA GLU A 61 -0.18 -22.46 13.37
C GLU A 61 0.37 -22.74 11.98
N LEU A 62 1.29 -21.89 11.54
CA LEU A 62 2.01 -22.01 10.26
C LEU A 62 3.50 -21.94 10.50
N THR A 63 4.26 -22.64 9.67
CA THR A 63 5.72 -22.61 9.69
C THR A 63 6.28 -21.88 8.49
N ASP A 64 7.44 -21.25 8.67
CA ASP A 64 8.18 -20.63 7.56
C ASP A 64 8.67 -21.73 6.61
N SER A 65 7.96 -21.90 5.50
CA SER A 65 8.22 -22.90 4.47
C SER A 65 7.78 -22.38 3.10
N ASP A 66 8.27 -23.01 2.04
CA ASP A 66 7.89 -22.65 0.66
C ASP A 66 6.41 -22.93 0.40
N ASP A 67 5.80 -23.88 1.13
CA ASP A 67 4.39 -24.27 1.02
C ASP A 67 3.46 -23.54 2.01
N TRP A 68 3.92 -22.48 2.68
CA TRP A 68 3.17 -21.77 3.72
C TRP A 68 1.75 -21.37 3.26
N TYR A 69 1.58 -20.97 2.00
CA TYR A 69 0.28 -20.54 1.47
C TYR A 69 -0.69 -21.72 1.32
N GLN A 70 -0.21 -22.87 0.85
CA GLN A 70 -1.01 -24.09 0.78
C GLN A 70 -1.37 -24.60 2.18
N ALA A 71 -0.43 -24.52 3.12
CA ALA A 71 -0.67 -24.84 4.52
C ALA A 71 -1.75 -23.91 5.11
N TRP A 72 -1.70 -22.60 4.82
CA TRP A 72 -2.71 -21.64 5.23
C TRP A 72 -4.09 -21.97 4.62
N LEU A 73 -4.16 -22.30 3.34
CA LEU A 73 -5.42 -22.71 2.68
C LEU A 73 -6.01 -24.00 3.25
N ALA A 74 -5.17 -24.90 3.73
CA ALA A 74 -5.60 -26.17 4.34
C ALA A 74 -6.15 -26.01 5.76
N VAL A 75 -5.92 -24.88 6.44
CA VAL A 75 -6.51 -24.57 7.73
C VAL A 75 -8.03 -24.40 7.57
N PRO A 76 -8.87 -25.00 8.43
CA PRO A 76 -10.33 -24.80 8.40
C PRO A 76 -10.69 -23.31 8.39
N GLU A 77 -11.70 -22.92 7.63
CA GLU A 77 -12.06 -21.52 7.40
C GLU A 77 -12.33 -20.75 8.71
N GLU A 78 -12.94 -21.41 9.69
CA GLU A 78 -13.22 -20.86 11.02
C GLU A 78 -11.97 -20.59 11.88
N GLU A 79 -10.84 -21.24 11.55
CA GLU A 79 -9.56 -21.09 12.27
C GLU A 79 -8.50 -20.35 11.44
N ARG A 80 -8.65 -20.37 10.11
CA ARG A 80 -7.65 -19.83 9.17
C ARG A 80 -7.41 -18.35 9.33
N GLY A 81 -8.41 -17.61 9.80
CA GLY A 81 -8.34 -16.16 9.90
C GLY A 81 -8.44 -15.47 8.55
N SER A 82 -7.99 -14.24 8.49
CA SER A 82 -8.04 -13.43 7.26
C SER A 82 -6.68 -12.86 6.92
N MET A 83 -6.29 -12.97 5.65
CA MET A 83 -5.05 -12.40 5.15
C MET A 83 -5.32 -11.03 4.50
N ARG A 84 -4.45 -10.05 4.77
CA ARG A 84 -4.51 -8.72 4.15
C ARG A 84 -3.11 -8.24 3.80
N THR A 85 -3.04 -7.39 2.77
CA THR A 85 -1.79 -6.76 2.33
C THR A 85 -1.69 -5.36 2.94
N TYR A 86 -0.52 -5.03 3.45
CA TYR A 86 -0.18 -3.72 4.00
C TYR A 86 1.15 -3.23 3.45
N SER A 87 1.32 -1.92 3.35
CA SER A 87 2.63 -1.32 3.08
C SER A 87 3.35 -1.09 4.40
N ILE A 88 4.66 -1.33 4.42
CA ILE A 88 5.49 -1.04 5.59
C ILE A 88 5.59 0.48 5.74
N ARG A 89 5.22 1.00 6.90
CA ARG A 89 5.44 2.41 7.23
C ARG A 89 6.90 2.66 7.62
N GLU A 90 7.46 1.75 8.43
CA GLU A 90 8.85 1.83 8.84
C GLU A 90 9.40 0.44 9.16
N LEU A 91 10.65 0.21 8.81
CA LEU A 91 11.42 -0.99 9.15
C LEU A 91 12.69 -0.55 9.87
N VAL A 92 12.75 -0.78 11.17
CA VAL A 92 13.88 -0.40 12.01
C VAL A 92 14.70 -1.63 12.34
N ILE A 93 16.01 -1.55 12.11
CA ILE A 93 16.99 -2.58 12.48
C ILE A 93 18.00 -1.90 13.40
N ASP A 94 17.90 -2.17 14.68
CA ASP A 94 18.76 -1.59 15.71
C ASP A 94 19.33 -2.71 16.60
N ASP A 95 20.66 -2.73 16.77
CA ASP A 95 21.40 -3.74 17.53
C ASP A 95 20.98 -5.21 17.26
N GLY A 96 20.61 -5.51 16.01
CA GLY A 96 20.17 -6.84 15.59
C GLY A 96 18.70 -7.14 15.89
N VAL A 97 17.98 -6.22 16.51
CA VAL A 97 16.52 -6.30 16.70
C VAL A 97 15.83 -5.61 15.54
N THR A 98 14.92 -6.32 14.91
CA THR A 98 14.09 -5.77 13.84
C THR A 98 12.69 -5.50 14.36
N THR A 99 12.19 -4.28 14.10
CA THR A 99 10.79 -3.91 14.33
C THR A 99 10.15 -3.42 13.03
N VAL A 100 8.86 -3.72 12.88
CA VAL A 100 8.05 -3.30 11.73
C VAL A 100 6.93 -2.41 12.22
N VAL A 101 6.81 -1.23 11.63
CA VAL A 101 5.75 -0.28 11.93
C VAL A 101 4.76 -0.24 10.77
N LEU A 102 3.48 -0.36 11.08
CA LEU A 102 2.39 -0.30 10.11
C LEU A 102 1.34 0.72 10.56
N ASP A 103 0.81 1.46 9.61
CA ASP A 103 -0.35 2.34 9.83
C ASP A 103 -1.61 1.64 9.34
N PHE A 104 -2.55 1.42 10.24
CA PHE A 104 -3.84 0.79 9.97
C PHE A 104 -4.91 1.85 9.77
N VAL A 105 -5.63 1.77 8.66
CA VAL A 105 -6.82 2.58 8.45
C VAL A 105 -7.98 2.00 9.27
N LEU A 106 -8.56 2.84 10.11
CA LEU A 106 -9.65 2.49 10.99
C LEU A 106 -10.98 2.97 10.39
N HIS A 107 -11.78 2.02 9.94
CA HIS A 107 -13.14 2.31 9.50
C HIS A 107 -14.07 2.29 10.71
N VAL A 108 -14.41 3.47 11.24
CA VAL A 108 -15.22 3.63 12.45
C VAL A 108 -16.70 3.28 12.21
N ASP A 109 -17.14 3.28 10.96
CA ASP A 109 -18.51 2.92 10.61
C ASP A 109 -18.75 1.41 10.77
N ARG A 110 -19.59 1.06 11.74
CA ARG A 110 -19.88 -0.32 12.19
C ARG A 110 -20.35 -1.29 11.10
N GLY A 111 -20.67 -0.82 9.89
CA GLY A 111 -21.16 -1.65 8.78
C GLY A 111 -20.11 -2.00 7.72
N SER A 112 -18.97 -1.29 7.66
CA SER A 112 -17.96 -1.42 6.61
C SER A 112 -16.58 -1.87 7.09
N SER A 113 -16.40 -2.07 8.41
CA SER A 113 -15.09 -2.46 8.98
C SER A 113 -14.71 -3.87 8.59
N GLY A 114 -13.64 -4.01 7.82
CA GLY A 114 -13.00 -5.29 7.52
C GLY A 114 -12.33 -5.93 8.74
N PRO A 115 -11.90 -7.21 8.63
CA PRO A 115 -11.29 -7.92 9.76
C PRO A 115 -10.05 -7.22 10.33
N ALA A 116 -9.18 -6.68 9.47
CA ALA A 116 -7.97 -5.98 9.88
C ALA A 116 -8.27 -4.68 10.66
N SER A 117 -9.23 -3.87 10.18
CA SER A 117 -9.63 -2.64 10.88
C SER A 117 -10.26 -2.95 12.24
N ARG A 118 -11.10 -4.01 12.32
CA ARG A 118 -11.67 -4.45 13.60
C ARG A 118 -10.61 -4.92 14.58
N TRP A 119 -9.63 -5.70 14.10
CA TRP A 119 -8.51 -6.13 14.93
C TRP A 119 -7.69 -4.94 15.42
N ALA A 120 -7.31 -4.03 14.54
CA ALA A 120 -6.51 -2.86 14.90
C ALA A 120 -7.21 -1.89 15.88
N LEU A 121 -8.56 -1.84 15.87
CA LEU A 121 -9.34 -1.06 16.84
C LEU A 121 -9.25 -1.59 18.28
N SER A 122 -8.96 -2.87 18.46
CA SER A 122 -8.86 -3.54 19.76
C SER A 122 -7.47 -4.07 20.08
N ALA A 123 -6.50 -3.87 19.20
CA ALA A 123 -5.15 -4.37 19.38
C ALA A 123 -4.49 -3.76 20.63
N GLU A 124 -3.83 -4.62 21.40
CA GLU A 124 -3.10 -4.24 22.62
C GLU A 124 -1.68 -4.81 22.58
N PRO A 125 -0.72 -4.22 23.31
CA PRO A 125 0.60 -4.80 23.48
C PRO A 125 0.53 -6.24 23.99
N GLY A 126 1.22 -7.15 23.30
CA GLY A 126 1.18 -8.58 23.57
C GLY A 126 0.28 -9.39 22.63
N ASP A 127 -0.57 -8.76 21.85
CA ASP A 127 -1.35 -9.45 20.81
C ASP A 127 -0.43 -10.00 19.71
N GLU A 128 -0.84 -11.09 19.08
CA GLU A 128 -0.05 -11.76 18.05
C GLU A 128 -0.78 -11.88 16.72
N ILE A 129 -0.03 -11.71 15.63
CA ILE A 129 -0.46 -12.01 14.25
C ILE A 129 0.68 -12.72 13.49
N LEU A 130 0.38 -13.26 12.29
CA LEU A 130 1.45 -13.67 11.38
C LEU A 130 1.73 -12.55 10.38
N LEU A 131 3.01 -12.38 10.10
CA LEU A 131 3.54 -11.43 9.13
C LEU A 131 4.40 -12.20 8.13
N LEU A 132 4.12 -12.02 6.84
CA LEU A 132 4.95 -12.50 5.74
C LEU A 132 5.58 -11.30 5.05
N GLY A 133 6.89 -11.24 5.07
CA GLY A 133 7.66 -10.14 4.48
C GLY A 133 8.88 -10.62 3.69
N PRO A 134 9.60 -9.69 3.04
CA PRO A 134 10.79 -10.03 2.25
C PRO A 134 11.91 -10.55 3.15
N ARG A 135 12.59 -11.61 2.70
CA ARG A 135 13.74 -12.17 3.41
C ARG A 135 14.98 -11.30 3.19
N ARG A 136 15.67 -10.97 4.26
CA ARG A 136 16.90 -10.18 4.25
C ARG A 136 17.94 -10.77 3.28
N GLY A 137 18.53 -9.90 2.46
CA GLY A 137 19.54 -10.30 1.47
C GLY A 137 18.97 -10.86 0.17
N ARG A 138 17.63 -11.05 0.07
CA ARG A 138 16.96 -11.47 -1.18
C ARG A 138 16.49 -10.24 -1.96
N ARG A 139 16.48 -10.37 -3.30
CA ARG A 139 16.01 -9.32 -4.22
C ARG A 139 14.79 -9.76 -5.06
N ASP A 140 14.42 -11.01 -4.95
CA ASP A 140 13.38 -11.68 -5.74
C ASP A 140 12.03 -11.80 -5.01
N GLY A 141 11.89 -11.19 -3.83
CA GLY A 141 10.64 -11.20 -3.05
C GLY A 141 9.54 -10.29 -3.63
N GLY A 142 9.89 -9.30 -4.44
CA GLY A 142 8.93 -8.33 -4.97
C GLY A 142 8.29 -7.47 -3.89
N GLY A 143 7.15 -6.85 -4.22
CA GLY A 143 6.36 -6.05 -3.29
C GLY A 143 6.74 -4.57 -3.25
N ILE A 144 7.73 -4.14 -4.03
CA ILE A 144 8.04 -2.73 -4.30
C ILE A 144 7.66 -2.46 -5.76
N GLU A 145 6.77 -1.52 -5.98
CA GLU A 145 6.30 -1.13 -7.32
C GLU A 145 6.79 0.28 -7.70
N TYR A 146 7.28 1.05 -6.74
CA TYR A 146 7.89 2.35 -7.01
C TYR A 146 9.19 2.16 -7.80
N SER A 147 9.15 2.51 -9.09
CA SER A 147 10.26 2.32 -10.03
C SER A 147 10.35 3.48 -11.02
N PRO A 148 10.83 4.67 -10.58
CA PRO A 148 10.83 5.89 -11.39
C PRO A 148 11.89 5.89 -12.51
N GLY A 149 12.78 4.91 -12.57
CA GLY A 149 13.92 4.93 -13.50
C GLY A 149 14.76 6.19 -13.30
N GLU A 150 14.99 6.93 -14.38
CA GLU A 150 15.74 8.18 -14.36
C GLU A 150 14.89 9.44 -14.06
N ALA A 151 13.57 9.27 -13.86
CA ALA A 151 12.68 10.40 -13.60
C ALA A 151 13.01 11.06 -12.26
N ARG A 152 13.14 12.37 -12.26
CA ARG A 152 13.39 13.21 -11.08
C ARG A 152 12.18 14.02 -10.65
N ALA A 153 11.15 14.01 -11.45
CA ALA A 153 9.86 14.60 -11.13
C ALA A 153 8.85 13.49 -10.86
N ILE A 154 8.10 13.59 -9.76
CA ILE A 154 7.12 12.59 -9.36
C ILE A 154 5.74 13.21 -9.17
N LEU A 155 4.69 12.42 -9.43
CA LEU A 155 3.34 12.65 -8.95
C LEU A 155 2.89 11.38 -8.24
N LEU A 156 2.69 11.49 -6.93
CA LEU A 156 2.12 10.40 -6.12
C LEU A 156 0.66 10.76 -5.81
N ALA A 157 -0.25 9.80 -5.93
CA ALA A 157 -1.63 10.05 -5.58
C ALA A 157 -2.28 8.79 -4.97
N GLY A 158 -3.10 8.99 -3.93
CA GLY A 158 -3.81 7.88 -3.31
C GLY A 158 -4.77 8.32 -2.23
N ASP A 159 -5.53 7.34 -1.73
CA ASP A 159 -6.39 7.52 -0.57
C ASP A 159 -5.66 7.16 0.75
N GLU A 160 -6.40 7.16 1.87
CA GLU A 160 -5.85 6.83 3.18
C GLU A 160 -5.14 5.48 3.24
N THR A 161 -5.51 4.52 2.40
CA THR A 161 -4.86 3.19 2.37
C THR A 161 -3.48 3.23 1.72
N ALA A 162 -3.25 4.21 0.84
CA ALA A 162 -1.98 4.45 0.17
C ALA A 162 -1.07 5.43 0.93
N ALA A 163 -1.62 6.19 1.89
CA ALA A 163 -0.88 7.20 2.65
C ALA A 163 0.41 6.66 3.29
N PRO A 164 0.45 5.46 3.92
CA PRO A 164 1.68 4.93 4.51
C PRO A 164 2.78 4.66 3.48
N ALA A 165 2.40 4.16 2.29
CA ALA A 165 3.34 3.92 1.18
C ALA A 165 3.86 5.24 0.61
N ILE A 166 2.98 6.23 0.37
CA ILE A 166 3.36 7.55 -0.11
C ILE A 166 4.35 8.21 0.86
N ALA A 167 4.03 8.17 2.17
CA ALA A 167 4.91 8.72 3.20
C ALA A 167 6.29 8.06 3.16
N ARG A 168 6.34 6.71 3.11
CA ARG A 168 7.61 5.99 3.10
C ARG A 168 8.41 6.24 1.81
N ILE A 169 7.76 6.30 0.65
CA ILE A 169 8.43 6.69 -0.61
C ILE A 169 9.09 8.06 -0.45
N LEU A 170 8.34 9.07 0.03
CA LEU A 170 8.85 10.44 0.18
C LEU A 170 10.01 10.56 1.17
N GLU A 171 10.03 9.75 2.21
CA GLU A 171 11.11 9.71 3.18
C GLU A 171 12.35 8.96 2.68
N ASP A 172 12.19 8.05 1.71
CA ASP A 172 13.27 7.20 1.19
C ASP A 172 13.91 7.72 -0.11
N VAL A 173 13.20 8.54 -0.90
CA VAL A 173 13.73 9.05 -2.18
C VAL A 173 14.78 10.14 -1.97
N ASP A 174 15.59 10.36 -3.00
CA ASP A 174 16.59 11.42 -3.01
C ASP A 174 15.97 12.79 -2.69
N ARG A 175 16.63 13.57 -1.85
CA ARG A 175 16.18 14.92 -1.44
C ARG A 175 16.14 15.94 -2.61
N GLU A 176 16.73 15.63 -3.76
CA GLU A 176 16.66 16.43 -4.98
C GLU A 176 15.41 16.16 -5.84
N VAL A 177 14.67 15.11 -5.53
CA VAL A 177 13.40 14.78 -6.19
C VAL A 177 12.41 15.94 -6.03
N ARG A 178 11.67 16.22 -7.08
CA ARG A 178 10.67 17.28 -7.13
C ARG A 178 9.32 16.76 -7.54
N GLY A 179 8.26 17.48 -7.23
CA GLY A 179 6.93 17.09 -7.67
C GLY A 179 5.86 17.35 -6.67
N ILE A 180 4.89 16.43 -6.62
CA ILE A 180 3.71 16.60 -5.79
C ILE A 180 3.18 15.23 -5.32
N ALA A 181 2.62 15.22 -4.12
CA ALA A 181 1.85 14.11 -3.61
C ALA A 181 0.45 14.58 -3.21
N PHE A 182 -0.59 13.91 -3.69
CA PHE A 182 -1.98 14.11 -3.28
C PHE A 182 -2.43 12.90 -2.46
N ILE A 183 -2.86 13.15 -1.23
CA ILE A 183 -3.32 12.09 -0.32
C ILE A 183 -4.74 12.42 0.13
N GLU A 184 -5.72 11.69 -0.39
CA GLU A 184 -7.10 11.84 0.03
C GLU A 184 -7.31 11.17 1.38
N ILE A 185 -7.91 11.91 2.31
CA ILE A 185 -8.16 11.47 3.69
C ILE A 185 -9.63 11.72 4.09
N PRO A 186 -10.16 10.99 5.07
CA PRO A 186 -11.52 11.21 5.55
C PRO A 186 -11.76 12.59 6.13
N TYR A 187 -10.86 13.08 6.99
CA TYR A 187 -11.01 14.33 7.75
C TYR A 187 -9.70 15.13 7.73
N ASP A 188 -9.77 16.44 7.95
CA ASP A 188 -8.60 17.33 8.02
C ASP A 188 -7.60 16.88 9.10
N ASP A 189 -8.10 16.37 10.24
CA ASP A 189 -7.30 15.92 11.36
C ASP A 189 -6.56 14.59 11.11
N ASP A 190 -6.76 13.98 9.92
CA ASP A 190 -6.03 12.78 9.51
C ASP A 190 -4.71 13.09 8.78
N ALA A 191 -4.41 14.37 8.55
CA ALA A 191 -3.14 14.78 7.97
C ALA A 191 -1.98 14.50 8.93
N LEU A 192 -0.99 13.72 8.45
CA LEU A 192 0.19 13.35 9.22
C LEU A 192 1.42 14.11 8.71
N GLU A 193 2.42 14.30 9.58
CA GLU A 193 3.71 14.85 9.15
C GLU A 193 4.48 13.81 8.33
N ILE A 194 5.07 14.29 7.21
CA ILE A 194 5.91 13.51 6.31
C ILE A 194 7.20 14.29 6.05
N ASP A 195 8.35 13.69 6.29
CA ASP A 195 9.66 14.27 5.95
C ASP A 195 9.93 14.14 4.44
N ALA A 196 9.18 14.87 3.64
CA ALA A 196 9.31 14.87 2.19
C ALA A 196 10.53 15.66 1.72
N PRO A 197 11.07 15.39 0.51
CA PRO A 197 12.05 16.23 -0.13
C PRO A 197 11.55 17.70 -0.25
N PRO A 198 12.39 18.70 -0.05
CA PRO A 198 11.95 20.11 -0.07
C PRO A 198 11.39 20.57 -1.43
N GLY A 199 11.64 19.81 -2.49
CA GLY A 199 11.08 20.06 -3.83
C GLY A 199 9.73 19.39 -4.08
N VAL A 200 9.18 18.66 -3.11
CA VAL A 200 7.89 17.97 -3.25
C VAL A 200 6.82 18.65 -2.40
N ASP A 201 5.73 19.06 -3.06
CA ASP A 201 4.55 19.62 -2.40
C ASP A 201 3.63 18.47 -1.94
N VAL A 202 3.39 18.34 -0.64
CA VAL A 202 2.49 17.31 -0.07
C VAL A 202 1.14 17.93 0.23
N ARG A 203 0.10 17.48 -0.44
CA ARG A 203 -1.27 17.95 -0.29
C ARG A 203 -2.18 16.87 0.28
N TRP A 204 -2.61 17.09 1.49
CA TRP A 204 -3.69 16.34 2.09
C TRP A 204 -5.02 16.87 1.59
N VAL A 205 -5.87 15.98 1.10
CA VAL A 205 -7.12 16.32 0.43
C VAL A 205 -8.28 15.67 1.19
N PRO A 206 -8.87 16.37 2.17
CA PRO A 206 -9.95 15.81 2.97
C PRO A 206 -11.24 15.71 2.16
N ARG A 207 -11.88 14.55 2.16
CA ARG A 207 -13.16 14.34 1.48
C ARG A 207 -14.38 14.70 2.32
N SER A 208 -14.23 14.86 3.64
CA SER A 208 -15.27 15.38 4.55
C SER A 208 -16.65 14.70 4.38
N GLY A 209 -16.67 13.38 4.32
CA GLY A 209 -17.88 12.58 4.13
C GLY A 209 -18.33 12.36 2.68
N ALA A 210 -17.66 12.95 1.71
CA ALA A 210 -17.90 12.66 0.29
C ALA A 210 -17.34 11.27 -0.10
N ALA A 211 -17.70 10.78 -1.29
CA ALA A 211 -17.22 9.52 -1.80
C ALA A 211 -15.70 9.59 -2.13
N HIS A 212 -15.01 8.46 -2.07
CA HIS A 212 -13.60 8.35 -2.49
C HIS A 212 -13.41 8.85 -3.92
N GLY A 213 -12.32 9.58 -4.15
CA GLY A 213 -11.95 10.14 -5.44
C GLY A 213 -12.63 11.46 -5.79
N THR A 214 -13.69 11.88 -5.09
CA THR A 214 -14.38 13.13 -5.40
C THR A 214 -13.54 14.38 -5.14
N ALA A 215 -12.57 14.29 -4.24
CA ALA A 215 -11.60 15.34 -3.98
C ALA A 215 -10.25 15.07 -4.67
N LEU A 216 -9.79 13.82 -4.68
CA LEU A 216 -8.51 13.42 -5.25
C LEU A 216 -8.45 13.62 -6.77
N ILE A 217 -9.45 13.12 -7.52
CA ILE A 217 -9.43 13.17 -8.97
C ILE A 217 -9.36 14.62 -9.49
N PRO A 218 -10.23 15.54 -9.08
CA PRO A 218 -10.13 16.94 -9.52
C PRO A 218 -8.78 17.57 -9.15
N SER A 219 -8.27 17.31 -7.94
CA SER A 219 -6.98 17.87 -7.51
C SER A 219 -5.81 17.46 -8.41
N VAL A 220 -5.76 16.18 -8.80
CA VAL A 220 -4.76 15.65 -9.72
C VAL A 220 -4.92 16.26 -11.12
N LEU A 221 -6.14 16.29 -11.65
CA LEU A 221 -6.41 16.78 -13.00
C LEU A 221 -6.17 18.29 -13.13
N ASP A 222 -6.56 19.09 -12.15
CA ASP A 222 -6.29 20.53 -12.11
C ASP A 222 -4.78 20.81 -12.11
N TYR A 223 -4.01 20.07 -11.31
CA TYR A 223 -2.55 20.20 -11.32
C TYR A 223 -1.92 19.86 -12.67
N LEU A 224 -2.49 18.91 -13.40
CA LEU A 224 -2.03 18.53 -14.74
C LEU A 224 -2.55 19.45 -15.85
N GLY A 225 -3.31 20.51 -15.50
CA GLY A 225 -3.87 21.47 -16.45
C GLY A 225 -5.00 20.91 -17.32
N SER A 226 -5.64 19.82 -16.87
CA SER A 226 -6.73 19.14 -17.57
C SER A 226 -7.98 19.02 -16.67
N PRO A 227 -8.55 20.15 -16.20
CA PRO A 227 -9.73 20.09 -15.36
C PRO A 227 -10.89 19.48 -16.15
N ALA A 228 -11.38 18.35 -15.65
CA ALA A 228 -12.51 17.64 -16.26
C ALA A 228 -13.52 17.22 -15.18
N ALA A 229 -14.80 17.32 -15.50
CA ALA A 229 -15.82 16.62 -14.73
C ALA A 229 -15.74 15.14 -15.10
N VAL A 230 -15.16 14.31 -14.23
CA VAL A 230 -14.94 12.90 -14.49
C VAL A 230 -15.85 12.08 -13.58
N GLU A 231 -16.61 11.18 -14.16
CA GLU A 231 -17.36 10.18 -13.40
C GLU A 231 -16.39 9.07 -12.96
N ILE A 232 -16.47 8.67 -11.70
CA ILE A 232 -15.68 7.57 -11.16
C ILE A 232 -16.11 6.28 -11.86
N ALA A 233 -15.13 5.54 -12.38
CA ALA A 233 -15.41 4.32 -13.10
C ALA A 233 -16.10 3.28 -12.21
N ASP A 234 -17.26 2.81 -12.66
CA ASP A 234 -17.86 1.60 -12.09
C ASP A 234 -17.15 0.39 -12.67
N ILE A 235 -16.56 -0.44 -11.78
CA ILE A 235 -15.77 -1.60 -12.18
C ILE A 235 -16.65 -2.84 -12.03
N GLU A 236 -16.94 -3.53 -13.13
CA GLU A 236 -17.76 -4.73 -13.13
C GLU A 236 -16.97 -6.01 -12.77
N THR A 237 -15.64 -5.99 -12.92
CA THR A 237 -14.79 -7.17 -12.67
C THR A 237 -14.36 -7.27 -11.20
N GLU A 238 -14.20 -8.48 -10.68
CA GLU A 238 -13.68 -8.73 -9.33
C GLU A 238 -12.17 -8.45 -9.23
N ASP A 239 -11.45 -8.42 -10.35
CA ASP A 239 -10.02 -8.22 -10.39
C ASP A 239 -9.67 -6.75 -10.16
N LEU A 240 -8.72 -6.51 -9.27
CA LEU A 240 -8.17 -5.19 -9.03
C LEU A 240 -7.22 -4.78 -10.16
N LEU A 241 -7.29 -3.52 -10.57
CA LEU A 241 -6.33 -2.97 -11.51
C LEU A 241 -4.93 -3.03 -10.91
N TRP A 242 -4.00 -3.66 -11.64
CA TRP A 242 -2.59 -3.69 -11.28
C TRP A 242 -1.73 -3.52 -12.53
N GLU A 243 -1.10 -2.37 -12.67
CA GLU A 243 -0.18 -2.07 -13.76
C GLU A 243 1.04 -1.33 -13.20
N THR A 244 2.20 -1.77 -13.63
CA THR A 244 3.47 -1.13 -13.30
C THR A 244 4.30 -0.99 -14.59
N PRO A 245 5.43 -0.28 -14.59
CA PRO A 245 6.28 -0.15 -15.78
C PRO A 245 6.70 -1.48 -16.42
N VAL A 246 6.69 -2.57 -15.64
CA VAL A 246 7.15 -3.90 -16.08
C VAL A 246 6.04 -4.96 -16.11
N TYR A 247 4.83 -4.64 -15.67
CA TYR A 247 3.73 -5.60 -15.55
C TYR A 247 2.37 -4.97 -15.87
N SER A 248 1.54 -5.68 -16.62
CA SER A 248 0.13 -5.32 -16.84
C SER A 248 -0.78 -6.48 -16.51
N GLY A 249 -1.64 -6.33 -15.52
CA GLY A 249 -2.69 -7.29 -15.15
C GLY A 249 -3.80 -7.41 -16.21
N LEU A 250 -3.88 -6.47 -17.17
CA LEU A 250 -4.84 -6.50 -18.27
C LEU A 250 -4.37 -7.34 -19.46
N GLY A 251 -3.16 -7.94 -19.40
CA GLY A 251 -2.60 -8.74 -20.48
C GLY A 251 -2.29 -7.95 -21.77
N GLU A 252 -2.30 -6.62 -21.69
CA GLU A 252 -1.96 -5.77 -22.82
C GLU A 252 -0.44 -5.72 -22.99
N THR A 253 0.03 -5.88 -24.25
CA THR A 253 1.43 -5.65 -24.58
C THR A 253 1.76 -4.18 -24.33
N LEU A 254 2.79 -3.91 -23.54
CA LEU A 254 3.27 -2.55 -23.34
C LEU A 254 3.73 -1.98 -24.69
N PRO A 255 3.17 -0.89 -25.22
CA PRO A 255 3.63 -0.31 -26.45
C PRO A 255 5.06 0.19 -26.29
N GLU A 256 5.90 -0.05 -27.27
CA GLU A 256 7.18 0.63 -27.40
C GLU A 256 6.90 2.14 -27.49
N SER A 257 7.66 2.93 -26.74
CA SER A 257 7.54 4.36 -26.50
C SER A 257 6.98 5.19 -27.66
N GLY A 258 5.80 5.79 -27.47
CA GLY A 258 5.36 6.96 -28.23
C GLY A 258 5.99 8.26 -27.69
N GLU A 259 5.76 9.39 -28.38
CA GLU A 259 6.19 10.71 -27.86
C GLU A 259 5.53 10.95 -26.48
N ASP A 260 6.38 11.16 -25.48
CA ASP A 260 6.02 11.25 -24.09
C ASP A 260 5.56 12.68 -23.74
N SER A 261 4.35 12.87 -23.28
CA SER A 261 3.86 14.20 -22.89
C SER A 261 4.55 14.72 -21.62
N HIS A 262 5.13 13.83 -20.81
CA HIS A 262 5.79 14.15 -19.54
C HIS A 262 7.06 13.30 -19.33
N PRO A 263 8.09 13.41 -20.21
CA PRO A 263 9.21 12.46 -20.24
C PRO A 263 10.02 12.37 -18.94
N ASP A 264 10.03 13.43 -18.13
CA ASP A 264 10.81 13.52 -16.90
C ASP A 264 10.00 13.15 -15.64
N ARG A 265 8.73 12.75 -15.77
CA ARG A 265 7.83 12.53 -14.64
C ARG A 265 7.41 11.07 -14.51
N TYR A 266 7.46 10.59 -13.28
CA TYR A 266 6.91 9.29 -12.89
C TYR A 266 5.64 9.48 -12.09
N PHE A 267 4.65 8.62 -12.33
CA PHE A 267 3.34 8.62 -11.68
C PHE A 267 3.17 7.34 -10.87
N TRP A 268 2.84 7.48 -9.61
CA TRP A 268 2.51 6.35 -8.73
C TRP A 268 1.14 6.60 -8.11
N ILE A 269 0.18 5.73 -8.41
CA ILE A 269 -1.22 5.94 -8.03
C ILE A 269 -1.77 4.65 -7.42
N ALA A 270 -2.27 4.74 -6.17
CA ALA A 270 -2.80 3.59 -5.45
C ALA A 270 -4.03 3.96 -4.61
N GLY A 271 -4.87 2.97 -4.29
CA GLY A 271 -6.04 3.16 -3.44
C GLY A 271 -7.30 2.46 -3.96
N GLU A 272 -8.46 3.11 -3.85
CA GLU A 272 -9.74 2.57 -4.33
C GLU A 272 -9.71 2.32 -5.85
N SER A 273 -10.11 1.13 -6.27
CA SER A 273 -9.89 0.63 -7.63
C SER A 273 -10.61 1.44 -8.70
N GLY A 274 -11.80 1.97 -8.44
CA GLY A 274 -12.55 2.84 -9.36
C GLY A 274 -11.84 4.19 -9.58
N VAL A 275 -11.29 4.75 -8.51
CA VAL A 275 -10.50 5.99 -8.54
C VAL A 275 -9.22 5.79 -9.34
N VAL A 276 -8.48 4.71 -9.06
CA VAL A 276 -7.24 4.37 -9.78
C VAL A 276 -7.52 4.15 -11.26
N THR A 277 -8.58 3.42 -11.61
CA THR A 277 -8.98 3.17 -13.01
C THR A 277 -9.36 4.46 -13.74
N THR A 278 -10.04 5.37 -13.04
CA THR A 278 -10.44 6.67 -13.60
C THR A 278 -9.22 7.52 -13.91
N LEU A 279 -8.29 7.67 -12.96
CA LEU A 279 -7.05 8.41 -13.16
C LEU A 279 -6.19 7.78 -14.26
N ARG A 280 -6.07 6.43 -14.28
CA ARG A 280 -5.37 5.72 -15.34
C ARG A 280 -5.93 6.04 -16.72
N ARG A 281 -7.26 5.96 -16.87
CA ARG A 281 -7.91 6.25 -18.16
C ARG A 281 -7.55 7.65 -18.63
N HIS A 282 -7.62 8.63 -17.74
CA HIS A 282 -7.32 10.01 -18.08
C HIS A 282 -5.84 10.22 -18.40
N LEU A 283 -4.93 9.75 -17.55
CA LEU A 283 -3.49 9.92 -17.76
C LEU A 283 -3.00 9.24 -19.05
N VAL A 284 -3.40 7.99 -19.28
CA VAL A 284 -2.90 7.21 -20.42
C VAL A 284 -3.63 7.55 -21.72
N LYS A 285 -4.97 7.68 -21.71
CA LYS A 285 -5.75 7.89 -22.94
C LYS A 285 -5.87 9.36 -23.34
N ASP A 286 -6.12 10.25 -22.37
CA ASP A 286 -6.42 11.64 -22.68
C ASP A 286 -5.16 12.51 -22.68
N LEU A 287 -4.22 12.26 -21.74
CA LEU A 287 -2.96 13.00 -21.64
C LEU A 287 -1.77 12.31 -22.33
N GLY A 288 -1.93 11.05 -22.81
CA GLY A 288 -0.88 10.33 -23.52
C GLY A 288 0.36 9.99 -22.68
N VAL A 289 0.21 9.87 -21.36
CA VAL A 289 1.32 9.47 -20.48
C VAL A 289 1.76 8.04 -20.83
N ASN A 290 3.06 7.85 -20.99
CA ASN A 290 3.60 6.54 -21.32
C ASN A 290 3.45 5.57 -20.14
N ARG A 291 3.06 4.33 -20.44
CA ARG A 291 2.87 3.28 -19.43
C ARG A 291 4.14 2.92 -18.67
N SER A 292 5.31 3.10 -19.27
CA SER A 292 6.60 2.90 -18.59
C SER A 292 6.86 3.89 -17.45
N GLN A 293 6.08 4.98 -17.38
CA GLN A 293 6.20 6.04 -16.37
C GLN A 293 5.13 5.97 -15.29
N VAL A 294 4.30 4.94 -15.28
CA VAL A 294 3.16 4.86 -14.36
C VAL A 294 3.12 3.54 -13.59
N ALA A 295 2.72 3.63 -12.32
CA ALA A 295 2.26 2.50 -11.54
C ALA A 295 0.82 2.79 -11.07
N PHE A 296 -0.10 1.89 -11.38
CA PHE A 296 -1.52 1.95 -10.99
C PHE A 296 -1.88 0.71 -10.19
N MET A 297 -2.28 0.90 -8.94
CA MET A 297 -2.51 -0.19 -8.01
C MET A 297 -3.84 -0.03 -7.27
N GLY A 298 -4.82 -0.84 -7.65
CA GLY A 298 -6.05 -0.98 -6.87
C GLY A 298 -5.76 -1.74 -5.58
N TYR A 299 -5.68 -1.05 -4.46
CA TYR A 299 -5.43 -1.68 -3.16
C TYR A 299 -6.70 -2.30 -2.58
N TRP A 300 -7.84 -1.73 -2.86
CA TRP A 300 -9.14 -2.18 -2.39
C TRP A 300 -10.26 -1.75 -3.34
N ARG A 301 -11.46 -2.26 -3.12
CA ARG A 301 -12.64 -1.89 -3.89
C ARG A 301 -13.83 -1.73 -2.96
N LYS A 302 -14.56 -0.64 -3.14
CA LYS A 302 -15.78 -0.37 -2.38
C LYS A 302 -16.82 -1.47 -2.60
N GLY A 303 -17.40 -1.96 -1.50
CA GLY A 303 -18.45 -2.98 -1.55
C GLY A 303 -17.97 -4.41 -1.78
N VAL A 304 -16.66 -4.64 -1.95
CA VAL A 304 -16.07 -5.97 -2.15
C VAL A 304 -15.21 -6.34 -0.95
N ALA A 305 -15.54 -7.44 -0.29
CA ALA A 305 -14.67 -8.02 0.72
C ALA A 305 -13.48 -8.67 0.00
N MET A 306 -12.29 -8.12 0.23
CA MET A 306 -11.06 -8.71 -0.31
C MET A 306 -10.93 -10.15 0.19
N ARG A 307 -10.93 -11.10 -0.73
CA ARG A 307 -10.58 -12.49 -0.43
C ARG A 307 -9.07 -12.54 -0.21
N GLY A 308 -8.64 -13.05 0.94
CA GLY A 308 -7.22 -13.22 1.28
C GLY A 308 -6.54 -14.27 0.40
#